data_c88652b4f8b7664365643037d0f27f93
#
_entry.id   c88652b4f8b7664365643037d0f27f93
#
_cell.length_a   1.000
_cell.length_b   1.000
_cell.length_c   1.000
_cell.angle_alpha   90.00
_cell.angle_beta   90.00
_cell.angle_gamma   90.00
#
_symmetry.space_group_name_H-M   'P 1'
#
loop_
_entity.id
_entity.type
_entity.pdbx_description
1 polymer ?
#
loop_
_entity_poly.entity_id
_entity_poly.type
_entity_poly.pdbx_seq_one_letter_code
_entity_poly.pdbx_strand_id
1 'polypeptide(L)'
;MGQWEVFLGPYKQAVDELKIKLKGMRSQFGIVNTNSPIEFVTGRVKPLASIYDKSLEKGIPFEPKDELATELQDIAGLRIMCQFVDDISTVTQLIRQRKDMKVIEERDYITHSKPSGYRSHHMIVEYPVETIQGRKIVLAEIQIRTLAMNFWASIEHSLNYKYKGDFPEEIKNRLQSAAEAAFRLDEEMSLIRSEIQEAQAYFSEFKEATNPALHTTKDKEREK
;
A
#
# COMPACT_ATOMS: atom_id res chain seq x y z
N MET A 1 -8.50 9.32 31.64
CA MET A 1 -8.33 8.87 30.24
C MET A 1 -9.66 9.08 29.52
N GLY A 2 -9.64 9.80 28.39
CA GLY A 2 -10.86 10.03 27.60
C GLY A 2 -11.32 8.72 26.96
N GLN A 3 -12.64 8.56 26.80
CA GLN A 3 -13.22 7.37 26.14
C GLN A 3 -12.59 7.11 24.75
N TRP A 4 -12.27 8.16 24.01
CA TRP A 4 -11.61 8.10 22.70
C TRP A 4 -10.17 7.56 22.75
N GLU A 5 -9.41 7.85 23.81
CA GLU A 5 -8.06 7.30 23.98
C GLU A 5 -8.11 5.78 24.20
N VAL A 6 -9.07 5.30 24.98
CA VAL A 6 -9.30 3.88 25.20
C VAL A 6 -9.74 3.18 23.92
N PHE A 7 -10.65 3.79 23.16
CA PHE A 7 -11.14 3.26 21.90
C PHE A 7 -10.07 3.20 20.83
N LEU A 8 -9.26 4.26 20.68
CA LEU A 8 -8.23 4.36 19.63
C LEU A 8 -6.92 3.62 20.00
N GLY A 9 -6.72 3.24 21.25
CA GLY A 9 -5.52 2.53 21.71
C GLY A 9 -5.18 1.30 20.87
N PRO A 10 -6.10 0.33 20.68
CA PRO A 10 -5.88 -0.84 19.84
C PRO A 10 -5.54 -0.50 18.37
N TYR A 11 -6.14 0.53 17.80
CA TYR A 11 -5.85 0.97 16.43
C TYR A 11 -4.44 1.55 16.31
N LYS A 12 -3.99 2.33 17.33
CA LYS A 12 -2.63 2.84 17.36
C LYS A 12 -1.62 1.71 17.42
N GLN A 13 -1.85 0.73 18.28
CA GLN A 13 -1.00 -0.46 18.40
C GLN A 13 -0.99 -1.24 17.05
N ALA A 14 -2.16 -1.49 16.44
CA ALA A 14 -2.26 -2.16 15.14
C ALA A 14 -1.44 -1.43 14.05
N VAL A 15 -1.53 -0.11 13.97
CA VAL A 15 -0.75 0.69 13.01
C VAL A 15 0.75 0.51 13.24
N ASP A 16 1.22 0.58 14.47
CA ASP A 16 2.64 0.47 14.78
C ASP A 16 3.17 -0.95 14.50
N GLU A 17 2.45 -2.00 14.90
CA GLU A 17 2.81 -3.39 14.63
C GLU A 17 2.80 -3.70 13.12
N LEU A 18 1.76 -3.31 12.40
CA LEU A 18 1.64 -3.51 10.96
C LEU A 18 2.75 -2.79 10.18
N LYS A 19 3.12 -1.56 10.59
CA LYS A 19 4.26 -0.84 10.00
C LYS A 19 5.56 -1.63 10.13
N ILE A 20 5.83 -2.20 11.31
CA ILE A 20 7.03 -3.01 11.54
C ILE A 20 7.00 -4.26 10.67
N LYS A 21 5.88 -4.98 10.62
CA LYS A 21 5.72 -6.22 9.84
C LYS A 21 5.86 -5.98 8.34
N LEU A 22 5.23 -4.94 7.82
CA LEU A 22 5.29 -4.60 6.39
C LEU A 22 6.69 -4.08 5.98
N LYS A 23 7.37 -3.32 6.84
CA LYS A 23 8.78 -2.96 6.64
C LYS A 23 9.69 -4.19 6.68
N GLY A 24 9.38 -5.16 7.55
CA GLY A 24 10.09 -6.44 7.61
C GLY A 24 10.00 -7.21 6.29
N MET A 25 8.84 -7.20 5.60
CA MET A 25 8.71 -7.79 4.26
C MET A 25 9.70 -7.16 3.28
N ARG A 26 9.80 -5.82 3.26
CA ARG A 26 10.78 -5.11 2.42
C ARG A 26 12.21 -5.59 2.69
N SER A 27 12.59 -5.70 3.96
CA SER A 27 13.95 -6.10 4.34
C SER A 27 14.29 -7.52 3.91
N GLN A 28 13.32 -8.44 3.86
CA GLN A 28 13.53 -9.82 3.44
C GLN A 28 13.97 -9.94 1.98
N PHE A 29 13.48 -9.07 1.09
CA PHE A 29 13.93 -9.04 -0.31
C PHE A 29 15.43 -8.71 -0.42
N GLY A 30 15.94 -7.77 0.38
CA GLY A 30 17.37 -7.46 0.43
C GLY A 30 18.24 -8.63 0.90
N ILE A 31 17.72 -9.47 1.81
CA ILE A 31 18.44 -10.65 2.31
C ILE A 31 18.62 -11.71 1.21
N VAL A 32 17.63 -11.87 0.33
CA VAL A 32 17.70 -12.84 -0.79
C VAL A 32 18.25 -12.21 -2.08
N ASN A 33 18.87 -11.03 -2.00
CA ASN A 33 19.44 -10.28 -3.12
C ASN A 33 18.47 -10.05 -4.29
N THR A 34 17.18 -9.81 -3.96
CA THR A 34 16.16 -9.46 -4.94
C THR A 34 15.68 -8.03 -4.71
N ASN A 35 15.25 -7.35 -5.78
CA ASN A 35 14.67 -6.03 -5.67
C ASN A 35 13.34 -6.11 -4.90
N SER A 36 13.19 -5.26 -3.89
CA SER A 36 11.95 -5.20 -3.13
C SER A 36 10.85 -4.51 -3.94
N PRO A 37 9.63 -5.09 -4.04
CA PRO A 37 8.48 -4.40 -4.61
C PRO A 37 7.97 -3.25 -3.71
N ILE A 38 8.48 -3.16 -2.47
CA ILE A 38 8.08 -2.15 -1.49
C ILE A 38 9.16 -1.07 -1.38
N GLU A 39 8.84 0.16 -1.73
CA GLU A 39 9.73 1.30 -1.58
C GLU A 39 9.74 1.81 -0.13
N PHE A 40 8.56 2.09 0.43
CA PHE A 40 8.41 2.40 1.84
C PHE A 40 6.99 2.13 2.35
N VAL A 41 6.86 2.13 3.68
CA VAL A 41 5.59 1.93 4.38
C VAL A 41 5.34 3.07 5.34
N THR A 42 4.15 3.65 5.29
CA THR A 42 3.66 4.62 6.26
C THR A 42 2.36 4.14 6.90
N GLY A 43 1.98 4.73 8.02
CA GLY A 43 0.70 4.41 8.65
C GLY A 43 0.32 5.49 9.67
N ARG A 44 -0.98 5.65 9.86
CA ARG A 44 -1.54 6.57 10.84
C ARG A 44 -2.87 6.07 11.38
N VAL A 45 -3.21 6.48 12.59
CA VAL A 45 -4.59 6.46 13.07
C VAL A 45 -5.31 7.69 12.51
N LYS A 46 -6.53 7.51 12.04
CA LYS A 46 -7.37 8.58 11.50
C LYS A 46 -7.61 9.64 12.58
N PRO A 47 -7.38 10.94 12.31
CA PRO A 47 -7.67 12.01 13.27
C PRO A 47 -9.14 12.05 13.67
N LEU A 48 -9.45 12.40 14.93
CA LEU A 48 -10.82 12.47 15.44
C LEU A 48 -11.72 13.37 14.59
N ALA A 49 -11.23 14.51 14.13
CA ALA A 49 -11.99 15.38 13.24
C ALA A 49 -12.40 14.65 11.94
N SER A 50 -11.49 13.87 11.34
CA SER A 50 -11.81 13.10 10.14
C SER A 50 -12.71 11.89 10.41
N ILE A 51 -12.69 11.33 11.64
CA ILE A 51 -13.64 10.30 12.07
C ILE A 51 -15.03 10.93 12.20
N TYR A 52 -15.12 12.12 12.80
CA TYR A 52 -16.36 12.88 12.94
C TYR A 52 -16.98 13.19 11.57
N ASP A 53 -16.22 13.81 10.67
CA ASP A 53 -16.68 14.16 9.33
C ASP A 53 -17.23 12.92 8.59
N LYS A 54 -16.51 11.81 8.66
CA LYS A 54 -16.92 10.56 7.99
C LYS A 54 -18.12 9.89 8.66
N SER A 55 -18.29 10.04 9.97
CA SER A 55 -19.47 9.54 10.68
C SER A 55 -20.73 10.31 10.27
N LEU A 56 -20.62 11.63 10.10
CA LEU A 56 -21.71 12.46 9.58
C LEU A 56 -22.07 12.08 8.13
N GLU A 57 -21.06 11.92 7.27
CA GLU A 57 -21.25 11.52 5.87
C GLU A 57 -21.98 10.17 5.74
N LYS A 58 -21.67 9.23 6.63
CA LYS A 58 -22.31 7.90 6.66
C LYS A 58 -23.61 7.85 7.48
N GLY A 59 -23.96 8.90 8.20
CA GLY A 59 -25.15 8.94 9.07
C GLY A 59 -25.06 8.03 10.29
N ILE A 60 -23.83 7.75 10.79
CA ILE A 60 -23.58 6.91 11.98
C ILE A 60 -23.21 7.77 13.19
N PRO A 61 -23.58 7.32 14.43
CA PRO A 61 -23.25 8.06 15.65
C PRO A 61 -21.73 8.25 15.82
N PHE A 62 -21.30 9.48 16.14
CA PHE A 62 -19.92 9.76 16.53
C PHE A 62 -19.71 9.40 18.00
N GLU A 63 -19.64 8.11 18.27
CA GLU A 63 -19.40 7.56 19.60
C GLU A 63 -18.33 6.46 19.53
N PRO A 64 -17.43 6.34 20.54
CA PRO A 64 -16.36 5.34 20.56
C PRO A 64 -16.90 3.95 20.91
N LYS A 65 -17.71 3.38 20.03
CA LYS A 65 -18.40 2.09 20.18
C LYS A 65 -18.14 1.18 18.97
N ASP A 66 -18.56 -0.07 19.12
CA ASP A 66 -18.37 -1.12 18.11
C ASP A 66 -19.04 -0.81 16.76
N GLU A 67 -20.18 -0.10 16.76
CA GLU A 67 -20.83 0.34 15.54
C GLU A 67 -19.92 1.22 14.69
N LEU A 68 -19.29 2.24 15.31
CA LEU A 68 -18.32 3.09 14.63
C LEU A 68 -17.09 2.29 14.14
N ALA A 69 -16.62 1.32 14.97
CA ALA A 69 -15.48 0.46 14.65
C ALA A 69 -15.73 -0.42 13.41
N THR A 70 -16.95 -0.91 13.24
CA THR A 70 -17.35 -1.77 12.13
C THR A 70 -17.57 -0.97 10.84
N GLU A 71 -18.19 0.19 10.94
CA GLU A 71 -18.57 1.02 9.80
C GLU A 71 -17.39 1.83 9.23
N LEU A 72 -16.41 2.19 10.08
CA LEU A 72 -15.22 2.93 9.67
C LEU A 72 -14.00 2.00 9.58
N GLN A 73 -13.84 1.35 8.43
CA GLN A 73 -12.79 0.38 8.16
C GLN A 73 -11.38 0.99 8.07
N ASP A 74 -11.24 2.33 8.06
CA ASP A 74 -10.00 3.08 7.83
C ASP A 74 -9.53 3.90 9.04
N ILE A 75 -9.97 3.55 10.26
CA ILE A 75 -9.47 4.15 11.51
C ILE A 75 -7.97 3.88 11.64
N ALA A 76 -7.53 2.62 11.44
CA ALA A 76 -6.13 2.28 11.22
C ALA A 76 -5.85 2.30 9.72
N GLY A 77 -5.04 3.24 9.26
CA GLY A 77 -4.68 3.39 7.85
C GLY A 77 -3.19 3.17 7.62
N LEU A 78 -2.85 2.29 6.68
CA LEU A 78 -1.49 2.05 6.22
C LEU A 78 -1.36 2.34 4.74
N ARG A 79 -0.16 2.74 4.32
CA ARG A 79 0.18 2.90 2.90
C ARG A 79 1.47 2.19 2.59
N ILE A 80 1.46 1.41 1.53
CA ILE A 80 2.63 0.78 0.95
C ILE A 80 2.87 1.47 -0.39
N MET A 81 4.08 2.01 -0.55
CA MET A 81 4.52 2.61 -1.79
C MET A 81 5.35 1.62 -2.58
N CYS A 82 5.00 1.45 -3.85
CA CYS A 82 5.72 0.67 -4.83
C CYS A 82 6.37 1.61 -5.86
N GLN A 83 7.44 1.15 -6.51
CA GLN A 83 8.06 1.92 -7.60
C GLN A 83 7.26 1.75 -8.90
N PHE A 84 6.78 0.53 -9.18
CA PHE A 84 6.15 0.15 -10.44
C PHE A 84 4.74 -0.41 -10.22
N VAL A 85 3.92 -0.37 -11.26
CA VAL A 85 2.53 -0.86 -11.19
C VAL A 85 2.48 -2.36 -10.90
N ASP A 86 3.38 -3.15 -11.50
CA ASP A 86 3.42 -4.62 -11.34
C ASP A 86 3.78 -5.03 -9.92
N ASP A 87 4.55 -4.21 -9.21
CA ASP A 87 4.91 -4.45 -7.82
C ASP A 87 3.68 -4.50 -6.90
N ILE A 88 2.60 -3.78 -7.27
CA ILE A 88 1.36 -3.77 -6.50
C ILE A 88 0.74 -5.16 -6.46
N SER A 89 0.74 -5.89 -7.59
CA SER A 89 0.22 -7.25 -7.65
C SER A 89 1.03 -8.21 -6.77
N THR A 90 2.35 -8.08 -6.78
CA THR A 90 3.27 -8.86 -5.94
C THR A 90 3.00 -8.60 -4.46
N VAL A 91 2.88 -7.32 -4.06
CA VAL A 91 2.61 -6.94 -2.66
C VAL A 91 1.24 -7.43 -2.20
N THR A 92 0.19 -7.32 -3.02
CA THR A 92 -1.15 -7.82 -2.67
C THR A 92 -1.14 -9.33 -2.45
N GLN A 93 -0.45 -10.11 -3.30
CA GLN A 93 -0.29 -11.55 -3.12
C GLN A 93 0.43 -11.91 -1.82
N LEU A 94 1.51 -11.19 -1.49
CA LEU A 94 2.24 -11.40 -0.24
C LEU A 94 1.36 -11.12 0.99
N ILE A 95 0.51 -10.10 0.95
CA ILE A 95 -0.42 -9.79 2.04
C ILE A 95 -1.49 -10.88 2.17
N ARG A 96 -2.07 -11.36 1.06
CA ARG A 96 -3.07 -12.46 1.07
C ARG A 96 -2.53 -13.76 1.69
N GLN A 97 -1.23 -14.05 1.53
CA GLN A 97 -0.59 -15.26 2.05
C GLN A 97 -0.28 -15.19 3.55
N ARG A 98 -0.40 -14.02 4.18
CA ARG A 98 -0.09 -13.86 5.61
C ARG A 98 -1.09 -14.61 6.47
N LYS A 99 -0.57 -15.15 7.60
CA LYS A 99 -1.38 -15.88 8.60
C LYS A 99 -1.67 -15.06 9.84
N ASP A 100 -1.00 -13.92 10.00
CA ASP A 100 -1.13 -13.04 11.16
C ASP A 100 -2.16 -11.91 10.97
N MET A 101 -2.83 -11.89 9.82
CA MET A 101 -3.97 -11.04 9.50
C MET A 101 -4.88 -11.75 8.50
N LYS A 102 -6.13 -11.30 8.39
CA LYS A 102 -7.09 -11.85 7.44
C LYS A 102 -7.63 -10.74 6.54
N VAL A 103 -7.43 -10.85 5.24
CA VAL A 103 -8.04 -9.96 4.25
C VAL A 103 -9.53 -10.29 4.16
N ILE A 104 -10.38 -9.29 4.37
CA ILE A 104 -11.85 -9.44 4.33
C ILE A 104 -12.50 -8.71 3.15
N GLU A 105 -11.83 -7.70 2.60
CA GLU A 105 -12.32 -6.96 1.44
C GLU A 105 -11.14 -6.41 0.63
N GLU A 106 -11.31 -6.37 -0.69
CA GLU A 106 -10.37 -5.75 -1.62
C GLU A 106 -11.12 -4.86 -2.60
N ARG A 107 -10.52 -3.71 -2.93
CA ARG A 107 -11.04 -2.75 -3.91
C ARG A 107 -9.91 -2.36 -4.85
N ASP A 108 -10.00 -2.80 -6.09
CA ASP A 108 -9.03 -2.48 -7.13
C ASP A 108 -9.45 -1.22 -7.90
N TYR A 109 -8.93 -0.09 -7.46
CA TYR A 109 -9.08 1.18 -8.17
C TYR A 109 -7.94 1.44 -9.18
N ILE A 110 -7.08 0.45 -9.47
CA ILE A 110 -6.07 0.54 -10.52
C ILE A 110 -6.72 0.16 -11.85
N THR A 111 -7.32 -1.03 -11.90
CA THR A 111 -8.07 -1.53 -13.06
C THR A 111 -9.37 -0.75 -13.26
N HIS A 112 -10.06 -0.38 -12.16
CA HIS A 112 -11.33 0.34 -12.16
C HIS A 112 -11.18 1.68 -11.44
N SER A 113 -10.50 2.64 -12.07
CA SER A 113 -10.27 3.97 -11.49
C SER A 113 -11.59 4.68 -11.14
N LYS A 114 -11.54 5.49 -10.07
CA LYS A 114 -12.68 6.36 -9.75
C LYS A 114 -12.89 7.42 -10.83
N PRO A 115 -14.10 8.00 -10.94
CA PRO A 115 -14.37 9.08 -11.91
C PRO A 115 -13.40 10.27 -11.81
N SER A 116 -12.84 10.53 -10.61
CA SER A 116 -11.82 11.56 -10.41
C SER A 116 -10.45 11.22 -11.01
N GLY A 117 -10.24 9.99 -11.47
CA GLY A 117 -8.94 9.47 -11.89
C GLY A 117 -8.12 8.84 -10.74
N TYR A 118 -8.64 8.82 -9.51
CA TYR A 118 -7.97 8.21 -8.37
C TYR A 118 -7.68 6.72 -8.60
N ARG A 119 -6.43 6.31 -8.33
CA ARG A 119 -5.96 4.92 -8.43
C ARG A 119 -5.27 4.49 -7.16
N SER A 120 -5.59 3.28 -6.71
CA SER A 120 -4.96 2.61 -5.56
C SER A 120 -5.52 1.20 -5.44
N HIS A 121 -4.78 0.25 -4.93
CA HIS A 121 -5.35 -1.01 -4.46
C HIS A 121 -5.58 -0.92 -2.96
N HIS A 122 -6.81 -1.18 -2.50
CA HIS A 122 -7.18 -1.14 -1.09
C HIS A 122 -7.46 -2.54 -0.59
N MET A 123 -6.91 -2.88 0.57
CA MET A 123 -7.18 -4.12 1.28
C MET A 123 -7.66 -3.79 2.68
N ILE A 124 -8.83 -4.30 3.07
CA ILE A 124 -9.32 -4.23 4.45
C ILE A 124 -8.95 -5.53 5.13
N VAL A 125 -8.26 -5.42 6.25
CA VAL A 125 -7.79 -6.57 7.01
C VAL A 125 -8.35 -6.57 8.42
N GLU A 126 -8.73 -7.76 8.92
CA GLU A 126 -8.89 -8.05 10.34
C GLU A 126 -7.50 -8.29 10.93
N TYR A 127 -7.10 -7.46 11.88
CA TYR A 127 -5.82 -7.59 12.55
C TYR A 127 -6.00 -7.83 14.06
N PRO A 128 -5.48 -8.95 14.61
CA PRO A 128 -5.55 -9.23 16.04
C PRO A 128 -4.50 -8.41 16.80
N VAL A 129 -4.95 -7.70 17.82
CA VAL A 129 -4.10 -6.93 18.74
C VAL A 129 -4.24 -7.53 20.12
N GLU A 130 -3.11 -7.87 20.75
CA GLU A 130 -3.07 -8.30 22.14
C GLU A 130 -3.01 -7.07 23.06
N THR A 131 -4.07 -6.83 23.83
CA THR A 131 -4.16 -5.72 24.77
C THR A 131 -4.14 -6.23 26.22
N ILE A 132 -3.92 -5.33 27.18
CA ILE A 132 -4.02 -5.67 28.62
C ILE A 132 -5.41 -6.17 29.04
N GLN A 133 -6.43 -5.95 28.22
CA GLN A 133 -7.80 -6.42 28.42
C GLN A 133 -8.12 -7.68 27.61
N GLY A 134 -7.12 -8.29 26.97
CA GLY A 134 -7.24 -9.44 26.10
C GLY A 134 -7.18 -9.08 24.61
N ARG A 135 -7.34 -10.12 23.79
CA ARG A 135 -7.26 -10.02 22.35
C ARG A 135 -8.45 -9.24 21.77
N LYS A 136 -8.14 -8.26 20.91
CA LYS A 136 -9.12 -7.51 20.11
C LYS A 136 -8.82 -7.65 18.63
N ILE A 137 -9.86 -7.76 17.81
CA ILE A 137 -9.74 -7.67 16.35
C ILE A 137 -10.05 -6.24 15.95
N VAL A 138 -9.16 -5.59 15.24
CA VAL A 138 -9.37 -4.27 14.66
C VAL A 138 -9.34 -4.33 13.13
N LEU A 139 -10.13 -3.49 12.49
CA LEU A 139 -10.07 -3.31 11.05
C LEU A 139 -8.96 -2.32 10.71
N ALA A 140 -8.17 -2.64 9.70
CA ALA A 140 -7.16 -1.75 9.16
C ALA A 140 -7.25 -1.71 7.63
N GLU A 141 -7.16 -0.52 7.06
CA GLU A 141 -7.07 -0.32 5.62
C GLU A 141 -5.59 -0.24 5.21
N ILE A 142 -5.20 -1.07 4.24
CA ILE A 142 -3.89 -1.03 3.60
C ILE A 142 -4.09 -0.52 2.17
N GLN A 143 -3.57 0.67 1.88
CA GLN A 143 -3.56 1.27 0.55
C GLN A 143 -2.21 0.99 -0.11
N ILE A 144 -2.23 0.40 -1.31
CA ILE A 144 -1.03 0.06 -2.07
C ILE A 144 -1.05 0.90 -3.35
N ARG A 145 0.02 1.66 -3.60
CA ARG A 145 0.12 2.65 -4.68
C ARG A 145 1.53 2.72 -5.21
N THR A 146 1.67 3.22 -6.43
CA THR A 146 2.95 3.73 -6.91
C THR A 146 3.24 5.13 -6.34
N LEU A 147 4.47 5.61 -6.55
CA LEU A 147 4.86 6.97 -6.19
C LEU A 147 4.04 8.00 -6.95
N ALA A 148 3.78 7.80 -8.25
CA ALA A 148 3.00 8.72 -9.07
C ALA A 148 1.52 8.75 -8.68
N MET A 149 0.91 7.59 -8.41
CA MET A 149 -0.46 7.50 -7.85
C MET A 149 -0.57 8.25 -6.52
N ASN A 150 0.43 8.08 -5.64
CA ASN A 150 0.43 8.76 -4.35
C ASN A 150 0.67 10.27 -4.47
N PHE A 151 1.53 10.71 -5.39
CA PHE A 151 1.74 12.12 -5.68
C PHE A 151 0.41 12.78 -6.06
N TRP A 152 -0.27 12.26 -7.08
CA TRP A 152 -1.55 12.80 -7.53
C TRP A 152 -2.60 12.81 -6.40
N ALA A 153 -2.81 11.68 -5.72
CA ALA A 153 -3.81 11.56 -4.66
C ALA A 153 -3.55 12.49 -3.47
N SER A 154 -2.28 12.77 -3.15
CA SER A 154 -1.91 13.69 -2.08
C SER A 154 -2.21 15.15 -2.44
N ILE A 155 -1.95 15.54 -3.68
CA ILE A 155 -2.24 16.89 -4.18
C ILE A 155 -3.75 17.10 -4.31
N GLU A 156 -4.47 16.16 -4.92
CA GLU A 156 -5.94 16.22 -5.07
C GLU A 156 -6.61 16.36 -3.71
N HIS A 157 -6.24 15.53 -2.73
CA HIS A 157 -6.76 15.61 -1.37
C HIS A 157 -6.47 16.97 -0.71
N SER A 158 -5.26 17.52 -0.90
CA SER A 158 -4.89 18.83 -0.35
C SER A 158 -5.71 19.97 -0.98
N LEU A 159 -5.99 19.88 -2.29
CA LEU A 159 -6.81 20.86 -2.99
C LEU A 159 -8.28 20.76 -2.52
N ASN A 160 -8.84 19.58 -2.43
CA ASN A 160 -10.20 19.35 -1.92
C ASN A 160 -10.38 19.86 -0.49
N TYR A 161 -9.39 19.65 0.39
CA TYR A 161 -9.47 20.11 1.77
C TYR A 161 -9.44 21.64 1.88
N LYS A 162 -8.70 22.32 0.99
CA LYS A 162 -8.59 23.79 0.99
C LYS A 162 -9.77 24.49 0.30
N TYR A 163 -10.40 23.82 -0.63
CA TYR A 163 -11.51 24.37 -1.39
C TYR A 163 -12.84 24.01 -0.73
N LYS A 164 -13.54 25.02 -0.22
CA LYS A 164 -14.85 24.85 0.41
C LYS A 164 -15.94 24.90 -0.67
N GLY A 165 -16.35 23.73 -1.17
CA GLY A 165 -17.41 23.59 -2.18
C GLY A 165 -17.03 22.60 -3.28
N ASP A 166 -17.95 22.36 -4.20
CA ASP A 166 -17.68 21.51 -5.36
C ASP A 166 -16.78 22.21 -6.37
N PHE A 167 -15.75 21.49 -6.83
CA PHE A 167 -14.91 22.00 -7.92
C PHE A 167 -15.73 22.27 -9.17
N PRO A 168 -15.46 23.40 -9.87
CA PRO A 168 -15.96 23.59 -11.22
C PRO A 168 -15.59 22.41 -12.12
N GLU A 169 -16.46 22.05 -13.05
CA GLU A 169 -16.29 20.88 -13.90
C GLU A 169 -14.98 20.93 -14.71
N GLU A 170 -14.58 22.12 -15.15
CA GLU A 170 -13.28 22.30 -15.81
C GLU A 170 -12.10 21.87 -14.93
N ILE A 171 -12.13 22.16 -13.62
CA ILE A 171 -11.07 21.77 -12.68
C ILE A 171 -11.09 20.27 -12.45
N LYS A 172 -12.28 19.65 -12.31
CA LYS A 172 -12.42 18.19 -12.21
C LYS A 172 -11.80 17.49 -13.41
N ASN A 173 -12.13 17.95 -14.63
CA ASN A 173 -11.59 17.40 -15.87
C ASN A 173 -10.06 17.54 -15.95
N ARG A 174 -9.49 18.66 -15.50
CA ARG A 174 -8.05 18.86 -15.46
C ARG A 174 -7.36 17.96 -14.43
N LEU A 175 -7.97 17.76 -13.25
CA LEU A 175 -7.48 16.80 -12.25
C LEU A 175 -7.52 15.37 -12.77
N GLN A 176 -8.58 14.97 -13.47
CA GLN A 176 -8.67 13.67 -14.10
C GLN A 176 -7.59 13.49 -15.19
N SER A 177 -7.40 14.47 -16.06
CA SER A 177 -6.35 14.43 -17.09
C SER A 177 -4.94 14.32 -16.47
N ALA A 178 -4.71 14.99 -15.34
CA ALA A 178 -3.45 14.87 -14.59
C ALA A 178 -3.25 13.47 -13.98
N ALA A 179 -4.33 12.83 -13.50
CA ALA A 179 -4.29 11.45 -13.01
C ALA A 179 -3.94 10.45 -14.11
N GLU A 180 -4.53 10.63 -15.30
CA GLU A 180 -4.24 9.80 -16.48
C GLU A 180 -2.81 9.98 -16.97
N ALA A 181 -2.28 11.21 -16.94
CA ALA A 181 -0.87 11.48 -17.28
C ALA A 181 0.09 10.80 -16.29
N ALA A 182 -0.20 10.87 -14.99
CA ALA A 182 0.58 10.20 -13.96
C ALA A 182 0.56 8.67 -14.12
N PHE A 183 -0.58 8.10 -14.49
CA PHE A 183 -0.71 6.65 -14.70
C PHE A 183 0.03 6.20 -15.96
N ARG A 184 -0.05 6.95 -17.06
CA ARG A 184 0.74 6.65 -18.28
C ARG A 184 2.24 6.69 -18.01
N LEU A 185 2.71 7.62 -17.16
CA LEU A 185 4.11 7.65 -16.74
C LEU A 185 4.48 6.37 -15.98
N ASP A 186 3.63 5.91 -15.06
CA ASP A 186 3.84 4.66 -14.31
C ASP A 186 3.92 3.44 -15.25
N GLU A 187 3.02 3.34 -16.24
CA GLU A 187 3.03 2.26 -17.24
C GLU A 187 4.32 2.27 -18.06
N GLU A 188 4.72 3.44 -18.57
CA GLU A 188 5.97 3.59 -19.35
C GLU A 188 7.20 3.20 -18.52
N MET A 189 7.29 3.61 -17.26
CA MET A 189 8.39 3.23 -16.38
C MET A 189 8.42 1.73 -16.09
N SER A 190 7.25 1.06 -16.01
CA SER A 190 7.17 -0.40 -15.86
C SER A 190 7.67 -1.12 -17.13
N LEU A 191 7.34 -0.62 -18.32
CA LEU A 191 7.83 -1.16 -19.60
C LEU A 191 9.35 -1.01 -19.71
N ILE A 192 9.90 0.17 -19.44
CA ILE A 192 11.34 0.43 -19.46
C ILE A 192 12.08 -0.53 -18.51
N ARG A 193 11.52 -0.77 -17.30
CA ARG A 193 12.10 -1.74 -16.37
C ARG A 193 12.17 -3.14 -16.98
N SER A 194 11.08 -3.60 -17.60
CA SER A 194 11.00 -4.92 -18.21
C SER A 194 12.01 -5.07 -19.36
N GLU A 195 12.13 -4.07 -20.23
CA GLU A 195 13.11 -4.05 -21.31
C GLU A 195 14.56 -4.12 -20.80
N ILE A 196 14.88 -3.38 -19.73
CA ILE A 196 16.20 -3.42 -19.09
C ILE A 196 16.47 -4.81 -18.51
N GLN A 197 15.48 -5.44 -17.86
CA GLN A 197 15.63 -6.78 -17.29
C GLN A 197 15.86 -7.84 -18.38
N GLU A 198 15.13 -7.77 -19.48
CA GLU A 198 15.31 -8.65 -20.65
C GLU A 198 16.71 -8.49 -21.27
N ALA A 199 17.15 -7.24 -21.45
CA ALA A 199 18.50 -6.96 -21.97
C ALA A 199 19.59 -7.51 -21.02
N GLN A 200 19.44 -7.36 -19.70
CA GLN A 200 20.37 -7.90 -18.72
C GLN A 200 20.42 -9.43 -18.73
N ALA A 201 19.27 -10.10 -18.86
CA ALA A 201 19.19 -11.56 -18.97
C ALA A 201 19.94 -12.05 -20.22
N TYR A 202 19.69 -11.42 -21.37
CA TYR A 202 20.39 -11.73 -22.62
C TYR A 202 21.90 -11.58 -22.51
N PHE A 203 22.41 -10.49 -21.92
CA PHE A 203 23.85 -10.29 -21.71
C PHE A 203 24.45 -11.29 -20.73
N SER A 204 23.71 -11.75 -19.74
CA SER A 204 24.17 -12.77 -18.80
C SER A 204 24.33 -14.13 -19.48
N GLU A 205 23.34 -14.56 -20.26
CA GLU A 205 23.39 -15.79 -21.06
C GLU A 205 24.54 -15.76 -22.08
N PHE A 206 24.75 -14.62 -22.74
CA PHE A 206 25.85 -14.44 -23.69
C PHE A 206 27.22 -14.55 -23.02
N LYS A 207 27.42 -14.00 -21.83
CA LYS A 207 28.64 -14.11 -21.05
C LYS A 207 28.92 -15.55 -20.60
N GLU A 208 27.89 -16.29 -20.18
CA GLU A 208 28.02 -17.70 -19.81
C GLU A 208 28.40 -18.57 -21.03
N ALA A 209 27.77 -18.32 -22.18
CA ALA A 209 28.04 -19.03 -23.43
C ALA A 209 29.44 -18.76 -23.99
N THR A 210 29.98 -17.55 -23.79
CA THR A 210 31.30 -17.15 -24.33
C THR A 210 32.47 -17.40 -23.38
N ASN A 211 32.23 -17.75 -22.11
CA ASN A 211 33.28 -18.00 -21.13
C ASN A 211 33.05 -19.28 -20.30
N PRO A 212 33.20 -20.49 -20.92
CA PRO A 212 32.97 -21.78 -20.25
C PRO A 212 33.97 -22.10 -19.12
N ALA A 213 35.02 -21.28 -18.92
CA ALA A 213 36.04 -21.51 -17.90
C ALA A 213 35.58 -21.18 -16.45
N LEU A 214 34.41 -20.54 -16.24
CA LEU A 214 33.89 -20.19 -14.91
C LEU A 214 33.14 -21.34 -14.23
N HIS A 215 32.77 -22.41 -14.95
CA HIS A 215 32.09 -23.58 -14.38
C HIS A 215 32.97 -24.56 -13.63
N THR A 216 34.31 -24.49 -13.82
CA THR A 216 35.22 -25.49 -13.23
C THR A 216 35.69 -25.17 -11.81
N THR A 217 35.39 -23.99 -11.29
CA THR A 217 35.83 -23.58 -9.93
C THR A 217 34.75 -23.83 -8.82
N LYS A 218 33.49 -23.94 -9.16
CA LYS A 218 32.43 -24.18 -8.15
C LYS A 218 32.27 -25.64 -7.72
N ASP A 219 32.68 -26.61 -8.57
CA ASP A 219 32.60 -28.04 -8.25
C ASP A 219 33.75 -28.52 -7.36
N LYS A 220 34.88 -27.80 -7.30
CA LYS A 220 36.00 -28.17 -6.45
C LYS A 220 35.93 -27.72 -4.99
N GLU A 221 34.97 -26.85 -4.63
CA GLU A 221 34.73 -26.44 -3.24
C GLU A 221 33.63 -27.24 -2.52
N ARG A 222 32.94 -28.15 -3.23
CA ARG A 222 31.94 -29.06 -2.64
C ARG A 222 32.47 -30.46 -2.27
N GLU A 223 33.72 -30.75 -2.56
CA GLU A 223 34.38 -32.04 -2.24
C GLU A 223 35.53 -31.91 -1.18
N LYS A 224 35.48 -30.89 -0.34
CA LYS A 224 36.40 -30.83 0.81
C LYS A 224 35.66 -30.61 2.11
#